data_bdc73002bc27d0a124d273babed3632f
#
_entry.id   bdc73002bc27d0a124d273babed3632f
#
_cell.length_a   1.000
_cell.length_b   1.000
_cell.length_c   1.000
_cell.angle_alpha   90.00
_cell.angle_beta   90.00
_cell.angle_gamma   90.00
#
_symmetry.space_group_name_H-M   'P 1'
#
loop_
_entity.id
_entity.type
_entity.pdbx_description
1 polymer ?
#
loop_
_entity_poly.entity_id
_entity_poly.type
_entity_poly.pdbx_seq_one_letter_code
_entity_poly.pdbx_strand_id
1 'polypeptide(L)'
;MSNLGFVGLGVMGSEMVNRLLGKGHSVTGYNRTRSKAEWLIKKGMKWAGSPRAVAAAADVTFSMVTNSAALQAIVEGPDGMLASLGDGKILVDMSTVSPTFSRSIAAKVREKGADMVDAPVSGSVITLQQGKLSVMVGGHAATFERVKPLLYDIGPKVTHVGDNGLALVMKIATNLSLAVQMMAFSEGVLLAEKSGISREIAVDVLTHSVIASPMVQYRGPFVLKMPDEAWFNVNMMQKDMLLALELGRQLDVPMPTTAVSNEFLTAARGMGLVEKDFAIVFEVLAQMSGVRQ
;
A
#
# COMPACT_ATOMS: atom_id res chain seq x y z
N MET A 1 23.49 11.88 5.26
CA MET A 1 23.74 10.45 4.93
C MET A 1 23.39 9.64 6.18
N SER A 2 22.53 8.66 6.09
CA SER A 2 22.05 7.85 7.22
C SER A 2 22.21 6.36 6.93
N ASN A 3 22.40 5.55 7.98
CA ASN A 3 22.39 4.10 7.88
C ASN A 3 20.96 3.61 8.09
N LEU A 4 20.34 3.13 7.03
CA LEU A 4 18.94 2.74 7.02
C LEU A 4 18.79 1.21 6.86
N GLY A 5 17.80 0.66 7.53
CA GLY A 5 17.33 -0.70 7.32
C GLY A 5 16.09 -0.72 6.42
N PHE A 6 15.92 -1.78 5.62
CA PHE A 6 14.70 -1.99 4.86
C PHE A 6 14.31 -3.47 4.78
N VAL A 7 13.12 -3.82 5.25
CA VAL A 7 12.59 -5.17 5.26
C VAL A 7 11.35 -5.25 4.37
N GLY A 8 11.38 -6.14 3.37
CA GLY A 8 10.30 -6.29 2.42
C GLY A 8 10.56 -5.55 1.10
N LEU A 9 11.30 -6.19 0.21
CA LEU A 9 11.71 -5.68 -1.10
C LEU A 9 10.80 -6.24 -2.21
N GLY A 10 9.50 -6.08 -2.01
CA GLY A 10 8.50 -6.25 -3.05
C GLY A 10 8.51 -5.06 -4.02
N VAL A 11 7.51 -4.97 -4.90
CA VAL A 11 7.46 -3.95 -5.97
C VAL A 11 7.61 -2.52 -5.41
N MET A 12 6.85 -2.16 -4.37
CA MET A 12 6.96 -0.83 -3.75
C MET A 12 8.23 -0.66 -2.92
N GLY A 13 8.54 -1.63 -2.04
CA GLY A 13 9.69 -1.51 -1.14
C GLY A 13 11.03 -1.45 -1.88
N SER A 14 11.18 -2.18 -2.97
CA SER A 14 12.39 -2.13 -3.79
C SER A 14 12.60 -0.77 -4.45
N GLU A 15 11.54 -0.12 -4.94
CA GLU A 15 11.63 1.21 -5.52
C GLU A 15 11.87 2.29 -4.44
N MET A 16 11.33 2.12 -3.22
CA MET A 16 11.66 3.00 -2.10
C MET A 16 13.15 2.92 -1.75
N VAL A 17 13.71 1.71 -1.68
CA VAL A 17 15.16 1.51 -1.48
C VAL A 17 15.97 2.14 -2.60
N ASN A 18 15.56 1.96 -3.85
CA ASN A 18 16.22 2.57 -5.00
C ASN A 18 16.29 4.11 -4.88
N ARG A 19 15.22 4.75 -4.41
CA ARG A 19 15.20 6.19 -4.16
C ARG A 19 16.13 6.59 -3.00
N LEU A 20 16.10 5.86 -1.88
CA LEU A 20 16.97 6.14 -0.73
C LEU A 20 18.45 6.01 -1.08
N LEU A 21 18.83 4.99 -1.87
CA LEU A 21 20.18 4.86 -2.42
C LEU A 21 20.56 6.05 -3.33
N GLY A 22 19.61 6.47 -4.20
CA GLY A 22 19.78 7.62 -5.08
C GLY A 22 19.93 8.95 -4.35
N LYS A 23 19.48 9.03 -3.08
CA LYS A 23 19.66 10.17 -2.17
C LYS A 23 20.95 10.07 -1.34
N GLY A 24 21.76 9.05 -1.57
CA GLY A 24 23.06 8.86 -0.92
C GLY A 24 22.99 8.19 0.46
N HIS A 25 21.86 7.58 0.84
CA HIS A 25 21.78 6.80 2.07
C HIS A 25 22.47 5.43 1.91
N SER A 26 23.07 4.91 3.00
CA SER A 26 23.49 3.52 3.06
C SER A 26 22.30 2.67 3.51
N VAL A 27 21.89 1.71 2.69
CA VAL A 27 20.73 0.85 2.99
C VAL A 27 21.16 -0.59 3.18
N THR A 28 20.77 -1.21 4.30
CA THR A 28 20.87 -2.65 4.55
C THR A 28 19.47 -3.26 4.39
N GLY A 29 19.31 -4.20 3.47
CA GLY A 29 18.00 -4.74 3.12
C GLY A 29 17.86 -6.24 3.31
N TYR A 30 16.60 -6.67 3.52
CA TYR A 30 16.19 -8.07 3.57
C TYR A 30 14.88 -8.29 2.82
N ASN A 31 14.79 -9.41 2.13
CA ASN A 31 13.57 -9.92 1.54
C ASN A 31 13.53 -11.45 1.64
N ARG A 32 12.35 -12.03 1.83
CA ARG A 32 12.19 -13.51 1.89
C ARG A 32 12.78 -14.21 0.66
N THR A 33 12.65 -13.60 -0.51
CA THR A 33 13.22 -14.10 -1.78
C THR A 33 14.37 -13.19 -2.20
N ARG A 34 15.60 -13.64 -1.98
CA ARG A 34 16.82 -12.85 -2.25
C ARG A 34 16.94 -12.44 -3.72
N SER A 35 16.58 -13.32 -4.65
CA SER A 35 16.69 -13.03 -6.09
C SER A 35 15.95 -11.76 -6.52
N LYS A 36 14.86 -11.40 -5.84
CA LYS A 36 14.14 -10.14 -6.10
C LYS A 36 14.93 -8.89 -5.70
N ALA A 37 15.98 -9.02 -4.89
CA ALA A 37 16.81 -7.92 -4.39
C ALA A 37 18.16 -7.78 -5.12
N GLU A 38 18.53 -8.70 -6.02
CA GLU A 38 19.86 -8.74 -6.66
C GLU A 38 20.20 -7.43 -7.40
N TRP A 39 19.22 -6.81 -8.05
CA TRP A 39 19.42 -5.55 -8.74
C TRP A 39 19.72 -4.37 -7.80
N LEU A 40 19.15 -4.39 -6.57
CA LEU A 40 19.43 -3.39 -5.53
C LEU A 40 20.81 -3.62 -4.90
N ILE A 41 21.20 -4.88 -4.72
CA ILE A 41 22.55 -5.23 -4.25
C ILE A 41 23.60 -4.72 -5.26
N LYS A 42 23.37 -4.91 -6.56
CA LYS A 42 24.22 -4.34 -7.61
C LYS A 42 24.28 -2.81 -7.61
N LYS A 43 23.23 -2.15 -7.08
CA LYS A 43 23.18 -0.69 -6.89
C LYS A 43 23.78 -0.21 -5.56
N GLY A 44 24.34 -1.08 -4.75
CA GLY A 44 25.03 -0.74 -3.51
C GLY A 44 24.24 -0.98 -2.23
N MET A 45 23.05 -1.60 -2.30
CA MET A 45 22.35 -2.06 -1.10
C MET A 45 23.14 -3.19 -0.43
N LYS A 46 23.33 -3.12 0.87
CA LYS A 46 23.91 -4.23 1.65
C LYS A 46 22.83 -5.27 1.94
N TRP A 47 23.16 -6.53 1.78
CA TRP A 47 22.24 -7.63 2.09
C TRP A 47 22.42 -8.12 3.53
N ALA A 48 21.30 -8.30 4.24
CA ALA A 48 21.29 -8.99 5.54
C ALA A 48 20.50 -10.30 5.44
N GLY A 49 20.87 -11.29 6.25
CA GLY A 49 20.27 -12.64 6.22
C GLY A 49 18.91 -12.75 6.94
N SER A 50 18.51 -11.73 7.70
CA SER A 50 17.26 -11.72 8.47
C SER A 50 16.77 -10.29 8.78
N PRO A 51 15.48 -10.11 9.13
CA PRO A 51 14.98 -8.86 9.65
C PRO A 51 15.72 -8.36 10.90
N ARG A 52 16.08 -9.26 11.81
CA ARG A 52 16.90 -8.97 12.98
C ARG A 52 18.25 -8.33 12.59
N ALA A 53 18.94 -8.90 11.61
CA ALA A 53 20.22 -8.39 11.17
C ALA A 53 20.10 -7.01 10.49
N VAL A 54 18.99 -6.73 9.80
CA VAL A 54 18.68 -5.40 9.26
C VAL A 54 18.52 -4.38 10.39
N ALA A 55 17.69 -4.68 11.39
CA ALA A 55 17.44 -3.77 12.52
C ALA A 55 18.70 -3.56 13.38
N ALA A 56 19.56 -4.57 13.49
CA ALA A 56 20.86 -4.42 14.17
C ALA A 56 21.78 -3.42 13.47
N ALA A 57 21.79 -3.41 12.14
CA ALA A 57 22.70 -2.61 11.31
C ALA A 57 22.23 -1.15 11.08
N ALA A 58 21.06 -0.75 11.56
CA ALA A 58 20.47 0.54 11.27
C ALA A 58 19.85 1.22 12.48
N ASP A 59 19.81 2.56 12.47
CA ASP A 59 19.11 3.37 13.47
C ASP A 59 17.62 3.54 13.13
N VAL A 60 17.31 3.62 11.85
CA VAL A 60 15.94 3.68 11.32
C VAL A 60 15.73 2.51 10.36
N THR A 61 14.77 1.66 10.69
CA THR A 61 14.41 0.49 9.86
C THR A 61 13.02 0.67 9.27
N PHE A 62 12.94 0.64 7.96
CA PHE A 62 11.69 0.63 7.22
C PHE A 62 11.18 -0.80 7.01
N SER A 63 9.85 -0.97 6.97
CA SER A 63 9.21 -2.21 6.53
C SER A 63 8.11 -1.93 5.51
N MET A 64 7.98 -2.82 4.50
CA MET A 64 6.93 -2.76 3.49
C MET A 64 6.51 -4.19 3.11
N VAL A 65 5.45 -4.68 3.75
CA VAL A 65 4.94 -6.04 3.59
C VAL A 65 3.45 -6.05 3.25
N THR A 66 2.91 -7.22 2.93
CA THR A 66 1.58 -7.34 2.32
C THR A 66 0.41 -7.28 3.30
N ASN A 67 0.60 -7.72 4.55
CA ASN A 67 -0.48 -7.85 5.56
C ASN A 67 0.06 -7.93 6.98
N SER A 68 -0.86 -7.95 7.98
CA SER A 68 -0.53 -8.01 9.40
C SER A 68 0.26 -9.26 9.78
N ALA A 69 -0.04 -10.43 9.20
CA ALA A 69 0.70 -11.67 9.48
C ALA A 69 2.16 -11.58 8.99
N ALA A 70 2.40 -10.97 7.83
CA ALA A 70 3.75 -10.75 7.33
C ALA A 70 4.51 -9.73 8.21
N LEU A 71 3.84 -8.67 8.67
CA LEU A 71 4.44 -7.72 9.62
C LEU A 71 4.78 -8.40 10.94
N GLN A 72 3.88 -9.22 11.47
CA GLN A 72 4.14 -10.02 12.66
C GLN A 72 5.39 -10.89 12.50
N ALA A 73 5.49 -11.61 11.41
CA ALA A 73 6.61 -12.51 11.14
C ALA A 73 7.97 -11.80 11.11
N ILE A 74 8.04 -10.60 10.48
CA ILE A 74 9.28 -9.84 10.37
C ILE A 74 9.62 -9.04 11.63
N VAL A 75 8.65 -8.75 12.50
CA VAL A 75 8.88 -8.04 13.77
C VAL A 75 9.07 -9.00 14.93
N GLU A 76 8.15 -9.94 15.13
CA GLU A 76 8.07 -10.82 16.30
C GLU A 76 8.58 -12.25 16.05
N GLY A 77 8.83 -12.63 14.81
CA GLY A 77 9.33 -13.97 14.48
C GLY A 77 10.70 -14.28 15.11
N PRO A 78 11.17 -15.54 15.04
CA PRO A 78 12.43 -15.98 15.67
C PRO A 78 13.64 -15.11 15.28
N ASP A 79 13.67 -14.65 14.01
CA ASP A 79 14.66 -13.72 13.47
C ASP A 79 14.08 -12.33 13.19
N GLY A 80 13.07 -11.94 13.97
CA GLY A 80 12.36 -10.69 13.87
C GLY A 80 13.14 -9.48 14.37
N MET A 81 12.75 -8.29 13.90
CA MET A 81 13.42 -7.03 14.22
C MET A 81 13.39 -6.68 15.71
N LEU A 82 12.32 -7.08 16.43
CA LEU A 82 12.11 -6.73 17.84
C LEU A 82 13.26 -7.12 18.76
N ALA A 83 13.99 -8.19 18.41
CA ALA A 83 15.15 -8.64 19.17
C ALA A 83 16.39 -7.73 19.04
N SER A 84 16.41 -6.84 18.03
CA SER A 84 17.53 -5.88 17.80
C SER A 84 17.08 -4.44 17.85
N LEU A 85 15.80 -4.17 18.15
CA LEU A 85 15.31 -2.84 18.47
C LEU A 85 15.67 -2.50 19.93
N GLY A 86 15.99 -1.22 20.17
CA GLY A 86 16.40 -0.70 21.49
C GLY A 86 16.49 0.81 21.45
N ASP A 87 17.07 1.39 22.49
CA ASP A 87 17.14 2.83 22.71
C ASP A 87 17.61 3.60 21.46
N GLY A 88 16.86 4.62 21.11
CA GLY A 88 17.15 5.51 19.99
C GLY A 88 16.81 4.97 18.61
N LYS A 89 16.50 3.69 18.45
CA LYS A 89 16.10 3.09 17.17
C LYS A 89 14.63 3.38 16.84
N ILE A 90 14.32 3.44 15.54
CA ILE A 90 12.96 3.68 15.05
C ILE A 90 12.58 2.63 14.01
N LEU A 91 11.39 2.05 14.17
CA LEU A 91 10.72 1.27 13.13
C LEU A 91 9.72 2.17 12.37
N VAL A 92 9.85 2.22 11.05
CA VAL A 92 8.92 2.93 10.15
C VAL A 92 8.18 1.87 9.32
N ASP A 93 6.95 1.54 9.70
CA ASP A 93 6.16 0.57 8.91
C ASP A 93 5.32 1.28 7.86
N MET A 94 5.62 1.00 6.58
CA MET A 94 4.93 1.57 5.43
C MET A 94 3.85 0.64 4.86
N SER A 95 3.61 -0.49 5.50
CA SER A 95 2.62 -1.49 5.10
C SER A 95 1.19 -0.99 5.36
N THR A 96 0.22 -1.58 4.65
CA THR A 96 -1.21 -1.41 4.97
C THR A 96 -1.71 -2.63 5.74
N VAL A 97 -1.85 -2.47 7.05
CA VAL A 97 -2.22 -3.51 8.02
C VAL A 97 -3.34 -3.04 8.93
N SER A 98 -3.85 -3.91 9.81
CA SER A 98 -4.84 -3.53 10.82
C SER A 98 -4.31 -2.42 11.73
N PRO A 99 -5.04 -1.31 11.92
CA PRO A 99 -4.65 -0.23 12.83
C PRO A 99 -4.45 -0.71 14.27
N THR A 100 -5.32 -1.61 14.73
CA THR A 100 -5.22 -2.20 16.07
C THR A 100 -3.97 -3.06 16.22
N PHE A 101 -3.66 -3.87 15.20
CA PHE A 101 -2.43 -4.66 15.18
C PHE A 101 -1.18 -3.76 15.17
N SER A 102 -1.15 -2.71 14.34
CA SER A 102 -0.03 -1.76 14.30
C SER A 102 0.22 -1.11 15.68
N ARG A 103 -0.85 -0.69 16.36
CA ARG A 103 -0.75 -0.16 17.74
C ARG A 103 -0.14 -1.17 18.72
N SER A 104 -0.51 -2.45 18.61
CA SER A 104 0.08 -3.50 19.47
C SER A 104 1.58 -3.71 19.20
N ILE A 105 2.00 -3.65 17.93
CA ILE A 105 3.43 -3.70 17.57
C ILE A 105 4.17 -2.47 18.10
N ALA A 106 3.59 -1.27 17.94
CA ALA A 106 4.20 -0.04 18.46
C ALA A 106 4.41 -0.08 19.98
N ALA A 107 3.48 -0.64 20.74
CA ALA A 107 3.63 -0.84 22.19
C ALA A 107 4.83 -1.76 22.49
N LYS A 108 4.93 -2.91 21.84
CA LYS A 108 6.04 -3.86 22.02
C LYS A 108 7.41 -3.28 21.62
N VAL A 109 7.44 -2.44 20.58
CA VAL A 109 8.65 -1.72 20.16
C VAL A 109 9.10 -0.74 21.25
N ARG A 110 8.14 -0.01 21.87
CA ARG A 110 8.44 0.90 22.97
C ARG A 110 8.90 0.18 24.25
N GLU A 111 8.39 -0.99 24.55
CA GLU A 111 8.89 -1.84 25.65
C GLU A 111 10.38 -2.21 25.49
N LYS A 112 10.92 -2.14 24.25
CA LYS A 112 12.36 -2.33 23.97
C LYS A 112 13.17 -1.02 24.03
N GLY A 113 12.56 0.13 24.36
CA GLY A 113 13.23 1.42 24.35
C GLY A 113 13.31 2.08 22.94
N ALA A 114 12.82 1.42 21.91
CA ALA A 114 12.72 1.98 20.56
C ALA A 114 11.38 2.71 20.39
N ASP A 115 11.17 3.36 19.23
CA ASP A 115 9.85 3.88 18.87
C ASP A 115 9.42 3.44 17.47
N MET A 116 8.13 3.61 17.17
CA MET A 116 7.55 3.19 15.90
C MET A 116 6.60 4.27 15.36
N VAL A 117 6.63 4.45 14.03
CA VAL A 117 5.59 5.15 13.28
C VAL A 117 5.02 4.23 12.21
N ASP A 118 3.71 4.29 12.01
CA ASP A 118 3.05 3.76 10.82
C ASP A 118 3.05 4.84 9.74
N ALA A 119 3.56 4.50 8.57
CA ALA A 119 3.79 5.45 7.48
C ALA A 119 3.28 4.93 6.13
N PRO A 120 2.01 4.49 6.03
CA PRO A 120 1.45 3.99 4.78
C PRO A 120 1.44 5.07 3.70
N VAL A 121 1.45 4.61 2.44
CA VAL A 121 1.61 5.47 1.27
C VAL A 121 0.36 5.48 0.39
N SER A 122 0.14 6.59 -0.31
CA SER A 122 -0.87 6.73 -1.34
C SER A 122 -0.21 7.06 -2.67
N GLY A 123 -0.48 6.21 -3.66
CA GLY A 123 0.07 6.21 -5.00
C GLY A 123 0.49 4.81 -5.42
N SER A 124 0.88 4.67 -6.68
CA SER A 124 1.37 3.45 -7.31
C SER A 124 2.89 3.47 -7.47
N VAL A 125 3.46 2.39 -8.01
CA VAL A 125 4.88 2.34 -8.40
C VAL A 125 5.24 3.50 -9.34
N ILE A 126 4.40 3.79 -10.33
CA ILE A 126 4.61 4.90 -11.26
C ILE A 126 4.64 6.24 -10.51
N THR A 127 3.71 6.45 -9.58
CA THR A 127 3.68 7.65 -8.73
C THR A 127 4.95 7.79 -7.90
N LEU A 128 5.46 6.66 -7.37
CA LEU A 128 6.73 6.61 -6.62
C LEU A 128 7.91 6.95 -7.52
N GLN A 129 8.02 6.34 -8.70
CA GLN A 129 9.10 6.58 -9.67
C GLN A 129 9.10 8.04 -10.15
N GLN A 130 7.94 8.64 -10.33
CA GLN A 130 7.78 10.07 -10.65
C GLN A 130 8.06 11.01 -9.47
N GLY A 131 8.30 10.48 -8.27
CA GLY A 131 8.52 11.28 -7.08
C GLY A 131 7.26 12.01 -6.59
N LYS A 132 6.07 11.46 -6.80
CA LYS A 132 4.77 12.06 -6.43
C LYS A 132 4.02 11.30 -5.34
N LEU A 133 4.66 10.34 -4.68
CA LEU A 133 4.05 9.55 -3.62
C LEU A 133 3.67 10.41 -2.42
N SER A 134 2.51 10.16 -1.82
CA SER A 134 2.12 10.77 -0.55
C SER A 134 2.31 9.77 0.58
N VAL A 135 2.79 10.23 1.73
CA VAL A 135 3.03 9.44 2.95
C VAL A 135 2.15 10.02 4.07
N MET A 136 1.35 9.20 4.69
CA MET A 136 0.60 9.52 5.91
C MET A 136 1.36 8.94 7.10
N VAL A 137 1.52 9.68 8.19
CA VAL A 137 2.34 9.22 9.33
C VAL A 137 1.54 9.26 10.61
N GLY A 138 1.50 8.14 11.32
CA GLY A 138 0.94 8.01 12.67
C GLY A 138 2.03 7.61 13.66
N GLY A 139 2.04 8.27 14.82
CA GLY A 139 3.01 8.02 15.89
C GLY A 139 3.37 9.29 16.64
N HIS A 140 4.27 9.18 17.63
CA HIS A 140 4.70 10.32 18.43
C HIS A 140 5.28 11.45 17.56
N ALA A 141 4.87 12.69 17.81
CA ALA A 141 5.31 13.86 17.03
C ALA A 141 6.84 14.02 17.03
N ALA A 142 7.51 13.75 18.14
CA ALA A 142 8.97 13.80 18.23
C ALA A 142 9.64 12.76 17.32
N THR A 143 9.09 11.55 17.23
CA THR A 143 9.58 10.49 16.36
C THR A 143 9.29 10.81 14.89
N PHE A 144 8.12 11.36 14.61
CA PHE A 144 7.79 11.85 13.26
C PHE A 144 8.82 12.88 12.77
N GLU A 145 9.15 13.91 13.57
CA GLU A 145 10.12 14.93 13.14
C GLU A 145 11.51 14.34 12.86
N ARG A 146 11.91 13.28 13.57
CA ARG A 146 13.18 12.57 13.32
C ARG A 146 13.20 11.82 11.99
N VAL A 147 12.09 11.20 11.60
CA VAL A 147 12.01 10.39 10.35
C VAL A 147 11.54 11.20 9.15
N LYS A 148 10.93 12.34 9.36
CA LYS A 148 10.34 13.20 8.32
C LYS A 148 11.30 13.52 7.16
N PRO A 149 12.59 13.88 7.38
CA PRO A 149 13.52 14.09 6.27
C PRO A 149 13.69 12.86 5.39
N LEU A 150 13.74 11.66 5.98
CA LEU A 150 13.87 10.39 5.27
C LEU A 150 12.61 10.06 4.46
N LEU A 151 11.44 10.41 5.00
CA LEU A 151 10.17 10.21 4.30
C LEU A 151 10.03 11.15 3.10
N TYR A 152 10.57 12.38 3.18
CA TYR A 152 10.63 13.30 2.03
C TYR A 152 11.54 12.79 0.91
N ASP A 153 12.54 11.97 1.21
CA ASP A 153 13.35 11.30 0.18
C ASP A 153 12.59 10.21 -0.56
N ILE A 154 11.52 9.67 0.04
CA ILE A 154 10.61 8.69 -0.57
C ILE A 154 9.47 9.39 -1.33
N GLY A 155 8.82 10.39 -0.73
CA GLY A 155 7.69 11.09 -1.34
C GLY A 155 7.58 12.55 -0.91
N PRO A 156 7.17 13.47 -1.81
CA PRO A 156 7.22 14.92 -1.57
C PRO A 156 6.12 15.41 -0.62
N LYS A 157 5.09 14.62 -0.35
CA LYS A 157 3.98 14.98 0.53
C LYS A 157 3.95 14.05 1.73
N VAL A 158 4.34 14.57 2.87
CA VAL A 158 4.38 13.84 4.15
C VAL A 158 3.46 14.54 5.14
N THR A 159 2.47 13.84 5.67
CA THR A 159 1.46 14.39 6.57
C THR A 159 1.41 13.60 7.86
N HIS A 160 1.69 14.24 9.00
CA HIS A 160 1.44 13.66 10.32
C HIS A 160 -0.05 13.74 10.64
N VAL A 161 -0.69 12.61 10.92
CA VAL A 161 -2.14 12.52 11.13
C VAL A 161 -2.52 12.23 12.58
N GLY A 162 -1.54 12.08 13.47
CA GLY A 162 -1.73 11.83 14.90
C GLY A 162 -1.02 10.56 15.38
N ASP A 163 -1.58 9.88 16.38
CA ASP A 163 -0.97 8.71 17.01
C ASP A 163 -0.93 7.47 16.10
N ASN A 164 -0.17 6.44 16.55
CA ASN A 164 -0.06 5.18 15.83
C ASN A 164 -1.44 4.58 15.48
N GLY A 165 -1.54 4.07 14.25
CA GLY A 165 -2.74 3.50 13.68
C GLY A 165 -3.63 4.51 12.97
N LEU A 166 -3.52 5.83 13.24
CA LEU A 166 -4.35 6.83 12.56
C LEU A 166 -3.96 7.01 11.09
N ALA A 167 -2.68 6.87 10.75
CA ALA A 167 -2.27 6.89 9.35
C ALA A 167 -2.83 5.69 8.58
N LEU A 168 -2.91 4.53 9.20
CA LEU A 168 -3.54 3.34 8.62
C LEU A 168 -5.06 3.53 8.42
N VAL A 169 -5.76 4.18 9.37
CA VAL A 169 -7.17 4.55 9.19
C VAL A 169 -7.33 5.43 7.97
N MET A 170 -6.51 6.48 7.81
CA MET A 170 -6.54 7.34 6.64
C MET A 170 -6.20 6.61 5.34
N LYS A 171 -5.24 5.68 5.39
CA LYS A 171 -4.90 4.84 4.23
C LYS A 171 -6.07 3.93 3.84
N ILE A 172 -6.73 3.29 4.79
CA ILE A 172 -7.90 2.45 4.58
C ILE A 172 -9.04 3.30 3.98
N ALA A 173 -9.33 4.49 4.53
CA ALA A 173 -10.31 5.43 3.99
C ALA A 173 -10.01 5.85 2.55
N THR A 174 -8.73 6.04 2.21
CA THR A 174 -8.30 6.32 0.83
C THR A 174 -8.60 5.14 -0.08
N ASN A 175 -8.23 3.92 0.32
CA ASN A 175 -8.35 2.75 -0.55
C ASN A 175 -9.80 2.29 -0.73
N LEU A 176 -10.66 2.41 0.29
CA LEU A 176 -12.10 2.16 0.09
C LEU A 176 -12.69 3.11 -0.97
N SER A 177 -12.27 4.39 -0.96
CA SER A 177 -12.71 5.35 -1.97
C SER A 177 -12.25 4.98 -3.38
N LEU A 178 -11.05 4.39 -3.53
CA LEU A 178 -10.57 3.88 -4.84
C LEU A 178 -11.47 2.76 -5.36
N ALA A 179 -11.81 1.77 -4.52
CA ALA A 179 -12.65 0.64 -4.90
C ALA A 179 -14.06 1.10 -5.32
N VAL A 180 -14.69 1.95 -4.49
CA VAL A 180 -16.04 2.47 -4.77
C VAL A 180 -16.07 3.32 -6.05
N GLN A 181 -15.07 4.17 -6.27
CA GLN A 181 -14.98 4.96 -7.50
C GLN A 181 -14.82 4.07 -8.73
N MET A 182 -14.04 2.98 -8.65
CA MET A 182 -13.87 2.05 -9.77
C MET A 182 -15.18 1.30 -10.07
N MET A 183 -15.95 0.93 -9.05
CA MET A 183 -17.28 0.34 -9.22
C MET A 183 -18.22 1.31 -9.94
N ALA A 184 -18.37 2.55 -9.44
CA ALA A 184 -19.23 3.55 -10.04
C ALA A 184 -18.82 3.88 -11.49
N PHE A 185 -17.51 3.96 -11.76
CA PHE A 185 -16.97 4.15 -13.10
C PHE A 185 -17.37 3.00 -14.03
N SER A 186 -17.22 1.76 -13.55
CA SER A 186 -17.56 0.55 -14.31
C SER A 186 -19.04 0.48 -14.66
N GLU A 187 -19.91 0.79 -13.70
CA GLU A 187 -21.36 0.88 -13.92
C GLU A 187 -21.71 1.95 -14.96
N GLY A 188 -21.07 3.13 -14.89
CA GLY A 188 -21.29 4.22 -15.84
C GLY A 188 -20.87 3.85 -17.27
N VAL A 189 -19.72 3.19 -17.44
CA VAL A 189 -19.26 2.71 -18.76
C VAL A 189 -20.23 1.67 -19.32
N LEU A 190 -20.64 0.68 -18.51
CA LEU A 190 -21.56 -0.37 -18.98
C LEU A 190 -22.95 0.16 -19.30
N LEU A 191 -23.45 1.13 -18.52
CA LEU A 191 -24.72 1.80 -18.83
C LEU A 191 -24.67 2.50 -20.19
N ALA A 192 -23.59 3.24 -20.47
CA ALA A 192 -23.35 3.91 -21.74
C ALA A 192 -23.26 2.88 -22.89
N GLU A 193 -22.48 1.83 -22.72
CA GLU A 193 -22.28 0.78 -23.73
C GLU A 193 -23.59 0.05 -24.06
N LYS A 194 -24.38 -0.32 -23.08
CA LYS A 194 -25.71 -0.94 -23.28
C LYS A 194 -26.72 0.02 -23.92
N SER A 195 -26.49 1.32 -23.82
CA SER A 195 -27.32 2.36 -24.48
C SER A 195 -26.88 2.67 -25.92
N GLY A 196 -25.80 2.03 -26.42
CA GLY A 196 -25.33 2.18 -27.80
C GLY A 196 -24.14 3.15 -27.96
N ILE A 197 -23.57 3.67 -26.87
CA ILE A 197 -22.32 4.44 -26.89
C ILE A 197 -21.15 3.47 -26.86
N SER A 198 -20.12 3.66 -27.71
CA SER A 198 -18.96 2.77 -27.65
C SER A 198 -18.22 2.90 -26.30
N ARG A 199 -17.58 1.80 -25.86
CA ARG A 199 -16.83 1.77 -24.58
C ARG A 199 -15.73 2.81 -24.57
N GLU A 200 -15.05 3.02 -25.70
CA GLU A 200 -13.97 4.01 -25.85
C GLU A 200 -14.49 5.43 -25.62
N ILE A 201 -15.64 5.78 -26.21
CA ILE A 201 -16.26 7.09 -26.03
C ILE A 201 -16.70 7.27 -24.56
N ALA A 202 -17.34 6.26 -23.97
CA ALA A 202 -17.76 6.31 -22.57
C ALA A 202 -16.58 6.53 -21.62
N VAL A 203 -15.49 5.79 -21.82
CA VAL A 203 -14.24 5.96 -21.04
C VAL A 203 -13.65 7.35 -21.23
N ASP A 204 -13.55 7.82 -22.47
CA ASP A 204 -13.01 9.17 -22.77
C ASP A 204 -13.81 10.27 -22.07
N VAL A 205 -15.14 10.28 -22.23
CA VAL A 205 -16.02 11.26 -21.59
C VAL A 205 -15.90 11.23 -20.07
N LEU A 206 -15.95 10.05 -19.45
CA LEU A 206 -15.91 9.92 -18.00
C LEU A 206 -14.55 10.30 -17.42
N THR A 207 -13.43 9.97 -18.10
CA THR A 207 -12.09 10.32 -17.63
C THR A 207 -11.73 11.80 -17.80
N HIS A 208 -12.47 12.55 -18.62
CA HIS A 208 -12.31 13.99 -18.79
C HIS A 208 -13.42 14.81 -18.12
N SER A 209 -14.36 14.17 -17.44
CA SER A 209 -15.45 14.84 -16.74
C SER A 209 -15.06 15.31 -15.34
N VAL A 210 -15.93 16.10 -14.70
CA VAL A 210 -15.73 16.63 -13.34
C VAL A 210 -15.64 15.53 -12.26
N ILE A 211 -16.11 14.32 -12.53
CA ILE A 211 -16.00 13.18 -11.60
C ILE A 211 -14.65 12.47 -11.68
N ALA A 212 -13.81 12.83 -12.63
CA ALA A 212 -12.54 12.17 -12.89
C ALA A 212 -11.49 12.53 -11.84
N SER A 213 -11.45 11.78 -10.73
CA SER A 213 -10.30 11.83 -9.84
C SER A 213 -9.03 11.37 -10.57
N PRO A 214 -7.82 11.70 -10.07
CA PRO A 214 -6.58 11.17 -10.63
C PRO A 214 -6.60 9.65 -10.80
N MET A 215 -7.23 8.92 -9.86
CA MET A 215 -7.39 7.47 -9.95
C MET A 215 -8.24 7.06 -11.16
N VAL A 216 -9.38 7.69 -11.37
CA VAL A 216 -10.25 7.42 -12.53
C VAL A 216 -9.51 7.72 -13.82
N GLN A 217 -8.76 8.83 -13.89
CA GLN A 217 -7.99 9.19 -15.08
C GLN A 217 -6.95 8.16 -15.49
N TYR A 218 -6.15 7.65 -14.55
CA TYR A 218 -5.09 6.69 -14.90
C TYR A 218 -5.55 5.23 -14.93
N ARG A 219 -6.61 4.86 -14.20
CA ARG A 219 -7.08 3.47 -14.13
C ARG A 219 -8.33 3.21 -14.99
N GLY A 220 -9.16 4.20 -15.23
CA GLY A 220 -10.33 4.07 -16.12
C GLY A 220 -10.01 3.40 -17.46
N PRO A 221 -8.92 3.78 -18.16
CA PRO A 221 -8.51 3.10 -19.39
C PRO A 221 -8.23 1.60 -19.28
N PHE A 222 -8.08 1.04 -18.05
CA PHE A 222 -7.89 -0.41 -17.87
C PHE A 222 -9.12 -1.23 -18.26
N VAL A 223 -10.30 -0.63 -18.32
CA VAL A 223 -11.51 -1.30 -18.83
C VAL A 223 -11.46 -1.51 -20.35
N LEU A 224 -10.60 -0.76 -21.06
CA LEU A 224 -10.32 -0.96 -22.50
C LEU A 224 -9.18 -1.96 -22.70
N LYS A 225 -8.14 -1.84 -21.88
CA LYS A 225 -6.96 -2.70 -21.95
C LYS A 225 -6.38 -2.88 -20.56
N MET A 226 -6.63 -4.06 -19.98
CA MET A 226 -6.08 -4.46 -18.68
C MET A 226 -4.56 -4.55 -18.76
N PRO A 227 -3.79 -3.99 -17.80
CA PRO A 227 -2.35 -4.13 -17.79
C PRO A 227 -1.93 -5.59 -17.56
N ASP A 228 -0.82 -6.00 -18.15
CA ASP A 228 -0.25 -7.35 -17.98
C ASP A 228 0.14 -7.60 -16.51
N GLU A 229 0.74 -6.61 -15.86
CA GLU A 229 1.05 -6.62 -14.42
C GLU A 229 0.10 -5.69 -13.66
N ALA A 230 -0.55 -6.22 -12.64
CA ALA A 230 -1.44 -5.44 -11.80
C ALA A 230 -0.67 -4.36 -11.02
N TRP A 231 -1.17 -3.14 -11.06
CA TRP A 231 -0.64 -2.06 -10.21
C TRP A 231 -1.11 -2.23 -8.76
N PHE A 232 -2.31 -2.77 -8.58
CA PHE A 232 -2.87 -3.15 -7.30
C PHE A 232 -3.91 -4.25 -7.53
N ASN A 233 -3.56 -5.50 -7.19
CA ASN A 233 -4.38 -6.65 -7.54
C ASN A 233 -5.64 -6.78 -6.68
N VAL A 234 -6.58 -7.62 -7.15
CA VAL A 234 -7.86 -7.91 -6.48
C VAL A 234 -7.64 -8.33 -5.02
N ASN A 235 -6.65 -9.20 -4.76
CA ASN A 235 -6.42 -9.74 -3.43
C ASN A 235 -5.99 -8.66 -2.44
N MET A 236 -5.12 -7.72 -2.88
CA MET A 236 -4.67 -6.61 -2.04
C MET A 236 -5.77 -5.59 -1.80
N MET A 237 -6.57 -5.26 -2.83
CA MET A 237 -7.70 -4.35 -2.67
C MET A 237 -8.75 -4.96 -1.73
N GLN A 238 -9.09 -6.24 -1.89
CA GLN A 238 -10.06 -6.89 -1.01
C GLN A 238 -9.58 -6.92 0.45
N LYS A 239 -8.30 -7.18 0.68
CA LYS A 239 -7.73 -7.07 2.03
C LYS A 239 -8.01 -5.69 2.65
N ASP A 240 -7.83 -4.62 1.90
CA ASP A 240 -8.07 -3.26 2.40
C ASP A 240 -9.58 -2.99 2.62
N MET A 241 -10.45 -3.53 1.77
CA MET A 241 -11.92 -3.45 2.00
C MET A 241 -12.34 -4.19 3.26
N LEU A 242 -11.78 -5.37 3.53
CA LEU A 242 -12.05 -6.11 4.75
C LEU A 242 -11.56 -5.37 5.99
N LEU A 243 -10.40 -4.72 5.95
CA LEU A 243 -9.93 -3.84 7.02
C LEU A 243 -10.88 -2.64 7.24
N ALA A 244 -11.43 -2.06 6.16
CA ALA A 244 -12.39 -0.97 6.25
C ALA A 244 -13.70 -1.43 6.91
N LEU A 245 -14.24 -2.58 6.49
CA LEU A 245 -15.48 -3.15 7.04
C LEU A 245 -15.33 -3.54 8.51
N GLU A 246 -14.19 -4.11 8.89
CA GLU A 246 -13.87 -4.42 10.29
C GLU A 246 -13.84 -3.14 11.13
N LEU A 247 -13.12 -2.13 10.68
CA LEU A 247 -13.01 -0.85 11.38
C LEU A 247 -14.37 -0.14 11.47
N GLY A 248 -15.17 -0.16 10.39
CA GLY A 248 -16.53 0.39 10.38
C GLY A 248 -17.42 -0.25 11.46
N ARG A 249 -17.35 -1.58 11.61
CA ARG A 249 -18.08 -2.30 12.68
C ARG A 249 -17.61 -1.93 14.08
N GLN A 250 -16.29 -1.75 14.27
CA GLN A 250 -15.71 -1.37 15.57
C GLN A 250 -16.09 0.05 15.98
N LEU A 251 -16.37 0.94 15.02
CA LEU A 251 -16.64 2.37 15.24
C LEU A 251 -18.10 2.76 14.97
N ASP A 252 -18.99 1.80 14.74
CA ASP A 252 -20.39 1.99 14.38
C ASP A 252 -20.60 2.90 13.16
N VAL A 253 -19.68 2.84 12.18
CA VAL A 253 -19.78 3.56 10.89
C VAL A 253 -20.40 2.64 9.86
N PRO A 254 -21.60 2.93 9.32
CA PRO A 254 -22.20 2.16 8.23
C PRO A 254 -21.35 2.24 6.95
N MET A 255 -21.05 1.09 6.34
CA MET A 255 -20.17 0.97 5.19
C MET A 255 -20.85 0.26 3.97
N PRO A 256 -22.04 0.70 3.52
CA PRO A 256 -22.81 -0.04 2.52
C PRO A 256 -22.08 -0.12 1.16
N THR A 257 -21.51 0.97 0.66
CA THR A 257 -20.79 0.98 -0.63
C THR A 257 -19.52 0.13 -0.59
N THR A 258 -18.80 0.14 0.53
CA THR A 258 -17.62 -0.72 0.74
C THR A 258 -18.02 -2.19 0.78
N ALA A 259 -19.13 -2.54 1.45
CA ALA A 259 -19.62 -3.91 1.51
C ALA A 259 -19.98 -4.44 0.12
N VAL A 260 -20.72 -3.67 -0.66
CA VAL A 260 -21.07 -4.04 -2.04
C VAL A 260 -19.81 -4.19 -2.90
N SER A 261 -18.88 -3.23 -2.85
CA SER A 261 -17.62 -3.30 -3.61
C SER A 261 -16.79 -4.54 -3.23
N ASN A 262 -16.77 -4.92 -1.94
CA ASN A 262 -16.11 -6.13 -1.48
C ASN A 262 -16.70 -7.40 -2.10
N GLU A 263 -18.02 -7.49 -2.27
CA GLU A 263 -18.67 -8.66 -2.89
C GLU A 263 -18.29 -8.80 -4.36
N PHE A 264 -18.11 -7.72 -5.11
CA PHE A 264 -17.59 -7.78 -6.48
C PHE A 264 -16.13 -8.23 -6.54
N LEU A 265 -15.30 -7.86 -5.56
CA LEU A 265 -13.95 -8.41 -5.44
C LEU A 265 -13.99 -9.91 -5.07
N THR A 266 -14.94 -10.33 -4.25
CA THR A 266 -15.19 -11.75 -3.95
C THR A 266 -15.58 -12.52 -5.22
N ALA A 267 -16.47 -11.96 -6.06
CA ALA A 267 -16.84 -12.54 -7.34
C ALA A 267 -15.64 -12.65 -8.30
N ALA A 268 -14.82 -11.60 -8.40
CA ALA A 268 -13.59 -11.62 -9.20
C ALA A 268 -12.63 -12.75 -8.75
N ARG A 269 -12.51 -12.97 -7.44
CA ARG A 269 -11.71 -14.10 -6.90
C ARG A 269 -12.31 -15.46 -7.27
N GLY A 270 -13.64 -15.60 -7.16
CA GLY A 270 -14.34 -16.82 -7.57
C GLY A 270 -14.17 -17.16 -9.06
N MET A 271 -13.96 -16.13 -9.88
CA MET A 271 -13.65 -16.25 -11.31
C MET A 271 -12.15 -16.49 -11.60
N GLY A 272 -11.29 -16.63 -10.58
CA GLY A 272 -9.85 -16.86 -10.75
C GLY A 272 -9.03 -15.62 -11.10
N LEU A 273 -9.58 -14.40 -10.92
CA LEU A 273 -8.97 -13.14 -11.34
C LEU A 273 -8.14 -12.45 -10.22
N VAL A 274 -7.69 -13.21 -9.22
CA VAL A 274 -7.04 -12.70 -7.99
C VAL A 274 -5.78 -11.86 -8.22
N GLU A 275 -5.00 -12.19 -9.25
CA GLU A 275 -3.74 -11.50 -9.57
C GLU A 275 -3.91 -10.36 -10.58
N LYS A 276 -5.11 -10.18 -11.14
CA LYS A 276 -5.41 -9.04 -12.03
C LYS A 276 -5.55 -7.75 -11.22
N ASP A 277 -5.34 -6.60 -11.88
CA ASP A 277 -5.64 -5.31 -11.27
C ASP A 277 -7.11 -5.24 -10.84
N PHE A 278 -7.40 -4.59 -9.72
CA PHE A 278 -8.77 -4.56 -9.19
C PHE A 278 -9.78 -3.87 -10.12
N ALA A 279 -9.33 -3.11 -11.13
CA ALA A 279 -10.18 -2.60 -12.20
C ALA A 279 -10.91 -3.73 -12.96
N ILE A 280 -10.48 -4.97 -12.81
CA ILE A 280 -11.14 -6.17 -13.37
C ILE A 280 -12.58 -6.35 -12.86
N VAL A 281 -13.02 -5.62 -11.83
CA VAL A 281 -14.43 -5.59 -11.40
C VAL A 281 -15.37 -5.17 -12.54
N PHE A 282 -14.86 -4.41 -13.50
CA PHE A 282 -15.58 -4.10 -14.73
C PHE A 282 -16.01 -5.40 -15.49
N GLU A 283 -15.11 -6.35 -15.63
CA GLU A 283 -15.39 -7.62 -16.32
C GLU A 283 -16.43 -8.45 -15.57
N VAL A 284 -16.40 -8.43 -14.23
CA VAL A 284 -17.42 -9.09 -13.41
C VAL A 284 -18.80 -8.50 -13.71
N LEU A 285 -18.92 -7.17 -13.70
CA LEU A 285 -20.16 -6.45 -14.01
C LEU A 285 -20.59 -6.66 -15.47
N ALA A 286 -19.65 -6.65 -16.43
CA ALA A 286 -19.93 -6.88 -17.84
C ALA A 286 -20.55 -8.25 -18.08
N GLN A 287 -19.99 -9.31 -17.48
CA GLN A 287 -20.55 -10.66 -17.56
C GLN A 287 -21.94 -10.74 -16.94
N MET A 288 -22.17 -10.14 -15.77
CA MET A 288 -23.50 -10.09 -15.14
C MET A 288 -24.51 -9.31 -15.99
N SER A 289 -24.06 -8.34 -16.79
CA SER A 289 -24.88 -7.52 -17.68
C SER A 289 -25.10 -8.16 -19.05
N GLY A 290 -24.54 -9.35 -19.31
CA GLY A 290 -24.61 -10.03 -20.61
C GLY A 290 -23.82 -9.32 -21.72
N VAL A 291 -22.88 -8.44 -21.36
CA VAL A 291 -21.91 -7.86 -22.29
C VAL A 291 -20.78 -8.87 -22.47
N ARG A 292 -20.63 -9.38 -23.70
CA ARG A 292 -19.52 -10.28 -24.06
C ARG A 292 -18.34 -9.45 -24.55
N GLN A 293 -17.13 -9.87 -24.19
CA GLN A 293 -15.90 -9.32 -24.77
C GLN A 293 -15.80 -9.63 -26.26
#